data_344ab6e90cb59132cdbd3053e65ab7d3
#
_entry.id   344ab6e90cb59132cdbd3053e65ab7d3
#
_cell.length_a   1.000
_cell.length_b   1.000
_cell.length_c   1.000
_cell.angle_alpha   90.00
_cell.angle_beta   90.00
_cell.angle_gamma   90.00
#
_symmetry.space_group_name_H-M   'P 1'
#
loop_
_entity.id
_entity.type
_entity.pdbx_description
1 polymer ?
#
loop_
_entity_poly.entity_id
_entity_poly.type
_entity_poly.pdbx_seq_one_letter_code
_entity_poly.pdbx_strand_id
1 'polypeptide(L)'
;VGDGADEFATLMKDFDFQFTPRPQGSPNEVVLFEIENVSNLPLKFEIKFPNELDIELEQWADAGEPTELELRQNSIIDQRLFEFEPRIGDLKPKETMIVRLSYSYQCLDFGGEHIVPITMKLDKGKQLRLWLRGRTLPRGFARIFTPSITHSLAPTRIGHQAPPVQSLTLRNPSDVDVEYRIDTTPLQDLRAQNYDFPILSVAPQLDGEMEGEGGENKNEEDNLVLPTFLEGFIAAGSWISLPFLFNPLEVKQYDVCLDVQYRGANGEPCAV
;
A
#
# COMPACT_ATOMS: atom_id res chain seq x y z
N VAL A 1 11.78 -0.46 44.09
CA VAL A 1 12.67 -0.69 42.96
C VAL A 1 11.79 -1.22 41.87
N GLY A 2 11.27 -0.32 41.06
CA GLY A 2 10.32 -0.61 40.00
C GLY A 2 10.87 -0.14 38.68
N ASP A 3 10.76 -1.00 37.72
CA ASP A 3 10.44 -0.86 36.28
C ASP A 3 10.91 0.40 35.52
N GLY A 4 12.21 0.58 35.42
CA GLY A 4 12.80 1.54 34.49
C GLY A 4 13.03 1.00 33.08
N ALA A 5 12.73 -0.26 32.81
CA ALA A 5 12.98 -0.91 31.51
C ALA A 5 11.85 -0.72 30.49
N ASP A 6 10.61 -0.51 30.93
CA ASP A 6 9.46 -0.38 30.03
C ASP A 6 9.24 1.03 29.48
N GLU A 7 9.79 2.05 30.10
CA GLU A 7 9.62 3.44 29.65
C GLU A 7 10.43 3.77 28.38
N PHE A 8 11.52 3.04 28.12
CA PHE A 8 12.34 3.22 26.90
C PHE A 8 11.77 2.47 25.67
N ALA A 9 11.03 1.40 25.89
CA ALA A 9 10.39 0.64 24.80
C ALA A 9 9.28 1.44 24.07
N THR A 10 8.71 2.43 24.75
CA THR A 10 7.59 3.26 24.22
C THR A 10 8.04 4.37 23.26
N LEU A 11 9.33 4.53 23.01
CA LEU A 11 9.89 5.62 22.19
C LEU A 11 10.19 5.22 20.73
N MET A 12 10.01 3.97 20.36
CA MET A 12 10.22 3.53 18.98
C MET A 12 8.93 3.65 18.21
N LYS A 13 8.90 4.54 17.20
CA LYS A 13 7.79 4.67 16.29
C LYS A 13 8.05 3.84 15.04
N ASP A 14 7.14 2.93 14.74
CA ASP A 14 7.21 2.11 13.55
C ASP A 14 6.50 2.80 12.39
N PHE A 15 7.14 2.78 11.22
CA PHE A 15 6.60 3.23 9.94
C PHE A 15 6.64 2.06 8.97
N ASP A 16 5.70 1.99 8.06
CA ASP A 16 5.64 0.99 7.01
C ASP A 16 5.66 1.67 5.65
N PHE A 17 6.49 1.19 4.74
CA PHE A 17 6.58 1.69 3.38
C PHE A 17 6.64 0.53 2.38
N GLN A 18 5.76 0.55 1.40
CA GLN A 18 5.66 -0.49 0.38
C GLN A 18 5.93 0.08 -1.01
N PHE A 19 6.91 -0.52 -1.69
CA PHE A 19 7.15 -0.29 -3.12
C PHE A 19 6.09 -0.96 -3.97
N THR A 20 5.78 -0.36 -5.11
CA THR A 20 4.87 -0.98 -6.08
C THR A 20 5.51 -2.25 -6.65
N PRO A 21 4.85 -3.41 -6.61
CA PRO A 21 5.36 -4.60 -7.29
C PRO A 21 5.59 -4.31 -8.78
N ARG A 22 6.69 -4.82 -9.36
CA ARG A 22 6.97 -4.71 -10.80
C ARG A 22 7.65 -5.97 -11.32
N PRO A 23 7.57 -6.25 -12.62
CA PRO A 23 8.26 -7.38 -13.24
C PRO A 23 9.78 -7.27 -13.09
N GLN A 24 10.42 -8.42 -13.03
CA GLN A 24 11.88 -8.52 -13.03
C GLN A 24 12.51 -7.76 -14.20
N GLY A 25 13.58 -7.02 -13.91
CA GLY A 25 14.29 -6.19 -14.89
C GLY A 25 13.64 -4.83 -15.14
N SER A 26 12.58 -4.47 -14.40
CA SER A 26 12.06 -3.10 -14.39
C SER A 26 13.09 -2.12 -13.85
N PRO A 27 13.03 -0.85 -14.25
CA PRO A 27 13.85 0.21 -13.65
C PRO A 27 13.61 0.30 -12.14
N ASN A 28 14.67 0.58 -11.38
CA ASN A 28 14.56 0.77 -9.94
C ASN A 28 13.55 1.86 -9.62
N GLU A 29 12.68 1.59 -8.64
CA GLU A 29 11.79 2.61 -8.10
C GLU A 29 12.55 3.44 -7.07
N VAL A 30 12.42 4.76 -7.16
CA VAL A 30 13.11 5.69 -6.28
C VAL A 30 12.10 6.55 -5.55
N VAL A 31 12.26 6.64 -4.24
CA VAL A 31 11.44 7.48 -3.37
C VAL A 31 12.36 8.45 -2.63
N LEU A 32 11.93 9.69 -2.52
CA LEU A 32 12.64 10.73 -1.79
C LEU A 32 11.97 10.94 -0.43
N PHE A 33 12.74 10.71 0.62
CA PHE A 33 12.34 11.02 1.99
C PHE A 33 12.92 12.36 2.39
N GLU A 34 12.07 13.19 2.94
CA GLU A 34 12.47 14.45 3.55
C GLU A 34 12.63 14.26 5.05
N ILE A 35 13.84 14.49 5.57
CA ILE A 35 14.15 14.44 7.00
C ILE A 35 14.36 15.87 7.46
N GLU A 36 13.50 16.35 8.34
CA GLU A 36 13.56 17.68 8.92
C GLU A 36 14.01 17.62 10.39
N ASN A 37 14.99 18.40 10.75
CA ASN A 37 15.35 18.63 12.14
C ASN A 37 14.47 19.73 12.73
N VAL A 38 13.33 19.37 13.31
CA VAL A 38 12.40 20.34 13.94
C VAL A 38 12.93 20.95 15.25
N SER A 39 14.06 20.46 15.78
CA SER A 39 14.64 20.94 17.03
C SER A 39 15.50 22.20 16.85
N ASN A 40 15.93 22.81 17.96
CA ASN A 40 16.85 23.94 17.98
C ASN A 40 18.31 23.49 18.20
N LEU A 41 18.59 22.20 18.14
CA LEU A 41 19.92 21.63 18.31
C LEU A 41 20.34 20.88 17.04
N PRO A 42 21.65 20.85 16.72
CA PRO A 42 22.12 20.02 15.62
C PRO A 42 21.83 18.54 15.93
N LEU A 43 21.56 17.78 14.90
CA LEU A 43 21.18 16.37 14.98
C LEU A 43 21.95 15.58 13.94
N LYS A 44 22.49 14.43 14.32
CA LYS A 44 23.03 13.43 13.40
C LYS A 44 22.09 12.26 13.31
N PHE A 45 21.99 11.70 12.11
CA PHE A 45 21.28 10.44 11.91
C PHE A 45 22.15 9.43 11.17
N GLU A 46 21.89 8.16 11.43
CA GLU A 46 22.50 7.02 10.75
C GLU A 46 21.42 5.97 10.46
N ILE A 47 21.36 5.52 9.21
CA ILE A 47 20.42 4.48 8.76
C ILE A 47 21.17 3.15 8.73
N LYS A 48 20.70 2.18 9.54
CA LYS A 48 21.30 0.86 9.69
C LYS A 48 20.35 -0.25 9.25
N PHE A 49 20.89 -1.24 8.55
CA PHE A 49 20.23 -2.51 8.29
C PHE A 49 20.32 -3.44 9.49
N PRO A 50 19.48 -4.48 9.60
CA PRO A 50 19.47 -5.39 10.74
C PRO A 50 20.83 -6.01 11.04
N ASN A 51 21.58 -6.42 10.02
CA ASN A 51 22.89 -7.02 10.13
C ASN A 51 24.01 -6.04 10.57
N GLU A 52 23.74 -4.76 10.61
CA GLU A 52 24.66 -3.70 11.02
C GLU A 52 24.34 -3.17 12.44
N LEU A 53 23.29 -3.68 13.06
CA LEU A 53 22.93 -3.32 14.42
C LEU A 53 23.91 -4.04 15.36
N ASP A 54 24.59 -3.25 16.21
CA ASP A 54 25.43 -3.79 17.28
C ASP A 54 24.51 -4.50 18.27
N ILE A 55 24.49 -5.82 18.24
CA ILE A 55 23.88 -6.64 19.27
C ILE A 55 24.95 -6.83 20.32
N GLU A 56 24.80 -6.21 21.48
CA GLU A 56 25.63 -6.50 22.66
C GLU A 56 25.29 -7.91 23.12
N LEU A 57 25.96 -8.92 22.53
CA LEU A 57 25.93 -10.27 23.06
C LEU A 57 26.82 -10.31 24.29
N GLU A 58 26.24 -10.70 25.42
CA GLU A 58 27.06 -11.01 26.60
C GLU A 58 28.02 -12.15 26.22
N GLN A 59 29.28 -12.08 26.69
CA GLN A 59 30.39 -12.97 26.30
C GLN A 59 30.09 -14.47 26.44
N TRP A 60 29.04 -14.85 27.16
CA TRP A 60 28.61 -16.24 27.39
C TRP A 60 27.38 -16.64 26.59
N ALA A 61 26.74 -15.73 25.88
CA ALA A 61 25.60 -16.05 25.02
C ALA A 61 26.10 -16.46 23.63
N ASP A 62 25.90 -17.72 23.27
CA ASP A 62 26.06 -18.15 21.89
C ASP A 62 25.04 -17.41 21.01
N ALA A 63 25.49 -16.88 19.89
CA ALA A 63 24.65 -16.15 18.95
C ALA A 63 23.54 -17.03 18.34
N GLY A 64 23.61 -18.36 18.55
CA GLY A 64 22.68 -19.31 17.96
C GLY A 64 22.79 -19.40 16.44
N GLU A 65 22.09 -20.34 15.86
CA GLU A 65 21.94 -20.37 14.39
C GLU A 65 20.94 -19.29 13.97
N PRO A 66 21.20 -18.56 12.85
CA PRO A 66 20.28 -17.53 12.37
C PRO A 66 18.92 -18.16 12.03
N THR A 67 17.87 -17.48 12.41
CA THR A 67 16.49 -17.88 12.08
C THR A 67 16.25 -17.79 10.56
N GLU A 68 15.25 -18.50 10.06
CA GLU A 68 14.84 -18.41 8.66
C GLU A 68 14.53 -16.97 8.21
N LEU A 69 13.93 -16.19 9.11
CA LEU A 69 13.63 -14.77 8.88
C LEU A 69 14.92 -13.96 8.70
N GLU A 70 15.91 -14.16 9.57
CA GLU A 70 17.20 -13.48 9.50
C GLU A 70 17.99 -13.87 8.24
N LEU A 71 17.99 -15.15 7.88
CA LEU A 71 18.61 -15.62 6.63
C LEU A 71 17.98 -14.95 5.42
N ARG A 72 16.66 -14.82 5.40
CA ARG A 72 15.93 -14.15 4.33
C ARG A 72 16.23 -12.65 4.28
N GLN A 73 16.26 -11.97 5.42
CA GLN A 73 16.64 -10.55 5.52
C GLN A 73 18.08 -10.32 5.05
N ASN A 74 19.03 -11.17 5.47
CA ASN A 74 20.42 -11.09 5.04
C ASN A 74 20.53 -11.28 3.51
N SER A 75 19.81 -12.23 2.94
CA SER A 75 19.77 -12.42 1.49
C SER A 75 19.29 -11.18 0.73
N ILE A 76 18.27 -10.47 1.26
CA ILE A 76 17.75 -9.23 0.68
C ILE A 76 18.81 -8.12 0.75
N ILE A 77 19.52 -8.02 1.87
CA ILE A 77 20.56 -7.02 2.10
C ILE A 77 21.78 -7.31 1.20
N ASP A 78 22.23 -8.55 1.12
CA ASP A 78 23.38 -8.97 0.30
C ASP A 78 23.14 -8.73 -1.21
N GLN A 79 21.90 -8.90 -1.66
CA GLN A 79 21.46 -8.56 -3.01
C GLN A 79 21.27 -7.07 -3.24
N ARG A 80 21.39 -6.23 -2.22
CA ARG A 80 21.19 -4.78 -2.27
C ARG A 80 19.86 -4.39 -2.91
N LEU A 81 18.79 -5.08 -2.52
CA LEU A 81 17.46 -4.78 -3.07
C LEU A 81 16.95 -3.42 -2.60
N PHE A 82 17.34 -2.98 -1.39
CA PHE A 82 17.04 -1.65 -0.87
C PHE A 82 18.33 -0.87 -0.65
N GLU A 83 18.38 0.37 -1.13
CA GLU A 83 19.53 1.25 -0.95
C GLU A 83 19.10 2.64 -0.50
N PHE A 84 19.86 3.21 0.47
CA PHE A 84 19.68 4.57 0.95
C PHE A 84 20.88 5.45 0.58
N GLU A 85 20.62 6.68 0.16
CA GLU A 85 21.64 7.68 -0.15
C GLU A 85 21.17 9.10 0.22
N PRO A 86 21.84 9.82 1.16
CA PRO A 86 22.90 9.33 2.05
C PRO A 86 22.34 8.47 3.19
N ARG A 87 23.19 7.58 3.75
CA ARG A 87 22.84 6.76 4.94
C ARG A 87 23.16 7.46 6.25
N ILE A 88 24.04 8.47 6.22
CA ILE A 88 24.47 9.25 7.37
C ILE A 88 24.33 10.72 7.01
N GLY A 89 23.83 11.51 7.94
CA GLY A 89 23.68 12.94 7.73
C GLY A 89 23.76 13.76 9.02
N ASP A 90 24.23 14.99 8.86
CA ASP A 90 24.27 16.01 9.89
C ASP A 90 23.27 17.10 9.54
N LEU A 91 22.31 17.37 10.42
CA LEU A 91 21.27 18.38 10.23
C LEU A 91 21.43 19.51 11.23
N LYS A 92 21.60 20.73 10.75
CA LYS A 92 21.53 21.92 11.62
C LYS A 92 20.10 22.10 12.16
N PRO A 93 19.92 22.95 13.17
CA PRO A 93 18.58 23.33 13.60
C PRO A 93 17.72 23.83 12.44
N LYS A 94 16.50 23.26 12.30
CA LYS A 94 15.53 23.61 11.24
C LYS A 94 15.98 23.31 9.81
N GLU A 95 17.04 22.55 9.66
CA GLU A 95 17.51 22.09 8.35
C GLU A 95 16.79 20.83 7.91
N THR A 96 16.59 20.74 6.60
CA THR A 96 15.97 19.60 5.92
C THR A 96 16.99 18.93 5.01
N MET A 97 16.99 17.61 4.96
CA MET A 97 17.81 16.80 4.05
C MET A 97 16.92 15.80 3.31
N ILE A 98 17.20 15.64 2.03
CA ILE A 98 16.54 14.63 1.22
C ILE A 98 17.40 13.37 1.21
N VAL A 99 16.78 12.25 1.57
CA VAL A 99 17.37 10.91 1.51
C VAL A 99 16.65 10.14 0.40
N ARG A 100 17.42 9.62 -0.53
CA ARG A 100 16.94 8.77 -1.60
C ARG A 100 16.89 7.32 -1.11
N LEU A 101 15.71 6.70 -1.22
CA LEU A 101 15.53 5.27 -1.06
C LEU A 101 15.20 4.66 -2.41
N SER A 102 15.89 3.60 -2.80
CA SER A 102 15.61 2.86 -4.03
C SER A 102 15.35 1.38 -3.75
N TYR A 103 14.50 0.78 -4.58
CA TYR A 103 14.27 -0.66 -4.62
C TYR A 103 14.59 -1.21 -6.01
N SER A 104 15.38 -2.31 -6.03
CA SER A 104 15.83 -2.97 -7.25
C SER A 104 14.96 -4.17 -7.61
N TYR A 105 14.46 -4.22 -8.85
CA TYR A 105 13.68 -5.33 -9.39
C TYR A 105 14.54 -6.39 -10.10
N GLN A 106 15.80 -6.56 -9.66
CA GLN A 106 16.74 -7.54 -10.25
C GLN A 106 16.75 -8.87 -9.49
N CYS A 107 15.96 -9.03 -8.45
CA CYS A 107 15.89 -10.25 -7.66
C CYS A 107 15.47 -11.44 -8.52
N LEU A 108 16.11 -12.58 -8.28
CA LEU A 108 15.79 -13.85 -8.92
C LEU A 108 14.83 -14.70 -8.06
N ASP A 109 14.66 -14.34 -6.80
CA ASP A 109 13.73 -15.02 -5.90
C ASP A 109 12.35 -14.36 -5.95
N PHE A 110 11.39 -15.06 -6.52
CA PHE A 110 9.99 -14.62 -6.62
C PHE A 110 9.12 -15.14 -5.46
N GLY A 111 9.73 -15.76 -4.45
CA GLY A 111 9.05 -16.48 -3.36
C GLY A 111 8.27 -15.63 -2.37
N GLY A 112 7.98 -14.36 -2.66
CA GLY A 112 7.15 -13.52 -1.79
C GLY A 112 7.61 -12.07 -1.66
N GLU A 113 7.18 -11.42 -0.60
CA GLU A 113 7.59 -10.04 -0.29
C GLU A 113 8.98 -10.00 0.32
N HIS A 114 9.77 -9.02 -0.10
CA HIS A 114 11.03 -8.67 0.53
C HIS A 114 10.75 -7.68 1.65
N ILE A 115 10.88 -8.14 2.90
CA ILE A 115 10.57 -7.33 4.09
C ILE A 115 11.83 -7.16 4.91
N VAL A 116 12.24 -5.91 5.13
CA VAL A 116 13.42 -5.57 5.94
C VAL A 116 13.10 -4.41 6.88
N PRO A 117 13.30 -4.57 8.20
CA PRO A 117 13.23 -3.46 9.15
C PRO A 117 14.53 -2.65 9.09
N ILE A 118 14.41 -1.35 8.88
CA ILE A 118 15.52 -0.41 8.90
C ILE A 118 15.43 0.41 10.18
N THR A 119 16.55 0.62 10.83
CA THR A 119 16.64 1.46 12.04
C THR A 119 17.37 2.75 11.70
N MET A 120 16.70 3.88 11.87
CA MET A 120 17.33 5.19 11.86
C MET A 120 17.70 5.55 13.30
N LYS A 121 18.99 5.59 13.61
CA LYS A 121 19.53 6.02 14.89
C LYS A 121 19.80 7.52 14.88
N LEU A 122 19.35 8.22 15.89
CA LEU A 122 19.68 9.63 16.12
C LEU A 122 20.71 9.74 17.25
N ASP A 123 21.64 10.67 17.16
CA ASP A 123 22.75 10.85 18.11
C ASP A 123 22.32 11.10 19.56
N LYS A 124 21.05 11.46 19.79
CA LYS A 124 20.46 11.71 21.11
C LYS A 124 19.56 10.59 21.61
N GLY A 125 19.82 9.37 21.18
CA GLY A 125 19.22 8.16 21.72
C GLY A 125 17.83 7.79 21.17
N LYS A 126 17.19 8.62 20.35
CA LYS A 126 15.94 8.25 19.66
C LYS A 126 16.23 7.32 18.50
N GLN A 127 15.32 6.38 18.29
CA GLN A 127 15.36 5.46 17.16
C GLN A 127 14.00 5.46 16.48
N LEU A 128 14.03 5.40 15.15
CA LEU A 128 12.86 5.21 14.32
C LEU A 128 13.03 3.91 13.56
N ARG A 129 11.99 3.09 13.50
CA ARG A 129 11.99 1.86 12.69
C ARG A 129 11.12 2.07 11.46
N LEU A 130 11.66 1.70 10.31
CA LEU A 130 10.96 1.73 9.03
C LEU A 130 10.95 0.32 8.46
N TRP A 131 9.77 -0.26 8.30
CA TRP A 131 9.58 -1.53 7.61
C TRP A 131 9.50 -1.26 6.11
N LEU A 132 10.47 -1.76 5.38
CA LEU A 132 10.47 -1.70 3.92
C LEU A 132 9.88 -2.97 3.35
N ARG A 133 8.94 -2.80 2.42
CA ARG A 133 8.33 -3.89 1.68
C ARG A 133 8.53 -3.67 0.19
N GLY A 134 8.98 -4.69 -0.50
CA GLY A 134 9.12 -4.69 -1.95
C GLY A 134 8.77 -6.06 -2.51
N ARG A 135 8.40 -6.10 -3.78
CA ARG A 135 8.12 -7.36 -4.48
C ARG A 135 8.53 -7.27 -5.94
N THR A 136 9.29 -8.25 -6.40
CA THR A 136 9.63 -8.46 -7.80
C THR A 136 8.71 -9.54 -8.37
N LEU A 137 8.02 -9.26 -9.47
CA LEU A 137 7.15 -10.22 -10.13
C LEU A 137 7.91 -11.01 -11.20
N PRO A 138 7.65 -12.31 -11.39
CA PRO A 138 8.12 -13.01 -12.56
C PRO A 138 7.47 -12.39 -13.81
N ARG A 139 8.19 -12.39 -14.94
CA ARG A 139 7.64 -11.90 -16.22
C ARG A 139 6.53 -12.81 -16.72
N GLY A 140 5.54 -12.24 -17.38
CA GLY A 140 4.40 -12.98 -17.91
C GLY A 140 3.38 -13.45 -16.87
N PHE A 141 3.43 -12.95 -15.63
CA PHE A 141 2.48 -13.28 -14.57
C PHE A 141 1.56 -12.10 -14.26
N ALA A 142 0.27 -12.35 -14.36
CA ALA A 142 -0.75 -11.37 -14.04
C ALA A 142 -0.80 -11.05 -12.55
N ARG A 143 -0.96 -9.77 -12.19
CA ARG A 143 -1.20 -9.34 -10.81
C ARG A 143 -1.99 -8.05 -10.73
N ILE A 144 -2.90 -7.99 -9.75
CA ILE A 144 -3.49 -6.73 -9.30
C ILE A 144 -2.80 -6.31 -7.99
N PHE A 145 -2.58 -5.03 -7.85
CA PHE A 145 -2.00 -4.40 -6.68
C PHE A 145 -2.87 -3.25 -6.18
N THR A 146 -3.08 -3.24 -4.87
CA THR A 146 -3.65 -2.11 -4.13
C THR A 146 -2.65 -1.68 -3.07
N PRO A 147 -2.41 -0.37 -2.85
CA PRO A 147 -1.46 0.10 -1.84
C PRO A 147 -1.83 -0.33 -0.42
N SER A 148 -3.09 -0.60 -0.17
CA SER A 148 -3.60 -1.10 1.11
C SER A 148 -4.74 -2.08 0.86
N ILE A 149 -4.84 -3.10 1.72
CA ILE A 149 -5.98 -4.02 1.76
C ILE A 149 -7.23 -3.30 2.27
N THR A 150 -7.05 -2.33 3.17
CA THR A 150 -8.14 -1.51 3.72
C THR A 150 -8.15 -0.16 3.04
N HIS A 151 -9.26 0.20 2.41
CA HIS A 151 -9.47 1.50 1.80
C HIS A 151 -10.51 2.28 2.62
N SER A 152 -10.11 3.43 3.18
CA SER A 152 -11.01 4.28 3.96
C SER A 152 -11.58 5.37 3.08
N LEU A 153 -12.91 5.41 2.99
CA LEU A 153 -13.63 6.51 2.36
C LEU A 153 -13.72 7.71 3.33
N ALA A 154 -13.65 8.92 2.79
CA ALA A 154 -13.83 10.11 3.59
C ALA A 154 -15.26 10.20 4.16
N PRO A 155 -15.44 10.69 5.40
CA PRO A 155 -16.76 10.84 6.00
C PRO A 155 -17.67 11.75 5.16
N THR A 156 -18.92 11.33 4.98
CA THR A 156 -19.95 12.09 4.28
C THR A 156 -21.06 12.47 5.25
N ARG A 157 -21.65 13.64 5.07
CA ARG A 157 -22.78 14.10 5.91
C ARG A 157 -24.04 13.30 5.58
N ILE A 158 -24.79 12.91 6.61
CA ILE A 158 -26.10 12.27 6.44
C ILE A 158 -27.03 13.19 5.66
N GLY A 159 -27.75 12.62 4.68
CA GLY A 159 -28.70 13.37 3.86
C GLY A 159 -28.07 14.33 2.85
N HIS A 160 -26.78 14.18 2.55
CA HIS A 160 -26.13 14.98 1.51
C HIS A 160 -26.70 14.60 0.13
N GLN A 161 -27.31 15.57 -0.57
CA GLN A 161 -28.00 15.30 -1.85
C GLN A 161 -27.04 14.94 -2.99
N ALA A 162 -25.81 15.43 -2.94
CA ALA A 162 -24.77 15.16 -3.94
C ALA A 162 -23.45 14.78 -3.23
N PRO A 163 -23.34 13.55 -2.67
CA PRO A 163 -22.13 13.12 -1.99
C PRO A 163 -20.93 13.11 -2.96
N PRO A 164 -19.74 13.43 -2.49
CA PRO A 164 -18.57 13.44 -3.34
C PRO A 164 -18.26 12.02 -3.84
N VAL A 165 -17.94 11.90 -5.12
CA VAL A 165 -17.42 10.64 -5.68
C VAL A 165 -16.05 10.40 -5.10
N GLN A 166 -15.85 9.22 -4.54
CA GLN A 166 -14.58 8.75 -4.01
C GLN A 166 -14.13 7.53 -4.82
N SER A 167 -12.84 7.30 -4.95
CA SER A 167 -12.37 6.27 -5.85
C SER A 167 -11.40 5.29 -5.19
N LEU A 168 -11.56 4.02 -5.55
CA LEU A 168 -10.61 2.95 -5.28
C LEU A 168 -9.77 2.71 -6.54
N THR A 169 -8.45 2.77 -6.41
CA THR A 169 -7.54 2.51 -7.53
C THR A 169 -7.05 1.08 -7.51
N LEU A 170 -7.29 0.36 -8.60
CA LEU A 170 -6.69 -0.94 -8.87
C LEU A 170 -5.59 -0.77 -9.91
N ARG A 171 -4.39 -1.27 -9.62
CA ARG A 171 -3.23 -1.19 -10.51
C ARG A 171 -2.89 -2.57 -11.03
N ASN A 172 -2.56 -2.66 -12.30
CA ASN A 172 -1.91 -3.82 -12.90
C ASN A 172 -0.41 -3.51 -13.02
N PRO A 173 0.44 -3.93 -12.08
CA PRO A 173 1.87 -3.68 -12.15
C PRO A 173 2.62 -4.68 -13.04
N SER A 174 1.94 -5.68 -13.57
CA SER A 174 2.53 -6.74 -14.41
C SER A 174 2.80 -6.28 -15.85
N ASP A 175 3.54 -7.07 -16.59
CA ASP A 175 3.82 -6.87 -18.02
C ASP A 175 2.81 -7.56 -18.93
N VAL A 176 1.73 -8.10 -18.36
CA VAL A 176 0.61 -8.73 -19.07
C VAL A 176 -0.70 -8.06 -18.69
N ASP A 177 -1.66 -8.14 -19.58
CA ASP A 177 -3.00 -7.59 -19.36
C ASP A 177 -3.78 -8.44 -18.37
N VAL A 178 -4.64 -7.80 -17.58
CA VAL A 178 -5.40 -8.45 -16.51
C VAL A 178 -6.90 -8.21 -16.69
N GLU A 179 -7.67 -9.29 -16.69
CA GLU A 179 -9.11 -9.24 -16.48
C GLU A 179 -9.41 -9.31 -14.98
N TYR A 180 -10.32 -8.48 -14.50
CA TYR A 180 -10.76 -8.49 -13.13
C TYR A 180 -12.26 -8.68 -12.99
N ARG A 181 -12.67 -9.23 -11.85
CA ARG A 181 -14.07 -9.42 -11.47
C ARG A 181 -14.21 -9.12 -9.98
N ILE A 182 -15.09 -8.19 -9.64
CA ILE A 182 -15.37 -7.79 -8.26
C ILE A 182 -16.78 -8.25 -7.91
N ASP A 183 -16.91 -9.01 -6.82
CA ASP A 183 -18.22 -9.39 -6.29
C ASP A 183 -18.84 -8.20 -5.56
N THR A 184 -20.00 -7.73 -6.03
CA THR A 184 -20.75 -6.63 -5.43
C THR A 184 -21.86 -7.08 -4.49
N THR A 185 -22.03 -8.38 -4.29
CA THR A 185 -23.03 -8.94 -3.37
C THR A 185 -22.98 -8.28 -1.99
N PRO A 186 -21.79 -8.02 -1.37
CA PRO A 186 -21.73 -7.34 -0.08
C PRO A 186 -22.32 -5.92 -0.07
N LEU A 187 -22.31 -5.21 -1.21
CA LEU A 187 -22.95 -3.90 -1.35
C LEU A 187 -24.48 -4.04 -1.40
N GLN A 188 -24.97 -5.08 -2.07
CA GLN A 188 -26.40 -5.41 -2.12
C GLN A 188 -26.91 -5.83 -0.76
N ASP A 189 -26.14 -6.64 -0.01
CA ASP A 189 -26.45 -7.05 1.36
C ASP A 189 -26.52 -5.85 2.30
N LEU A 190 -25.57 -4.91 2.19
CA LEU A 190 -25.58 -3.66 2.96
C LEU A 190 -26.83 -2.83 2.65
N ARG A 191 -27.25 -2.77 1.38
CA ARG A 191 -28.49 -2.14 0.96
C ARG A 191 -29.72 -2.80 1.58
N ALA A 192 -29.83 -4.13 1.49
CA ALA A 192 -30.95 -4.90 2.04
C ALA A 192 -31.07 -4.75 3.56
N GLN A 193 -29.96 -4.65 4.29
CA GLN A 193 -29.94 -4.42 5.73
C GLN A 193 -30.37 -3.01 6.12
N ASN A 194 -30.39 -2.06 5.21
CA ASN A 194 -30.65 -0.64 5.46
C ASN A 194 -31.84 -0.10 4.64
N TYR A 195 -32.98 -0.82 4.71
CA TYR A 195 -34.24 -0.40 4.10
C TYR A 195 -34.16 -0.19 2.57
N ASP A 196 -33.38 -1.04 1.90
CA ASP A 196 -33.10 -0.93 0.46
C ASP A 196 -32.43 0.39 0.03
N PHE A 197 -31.86 1.13 0.97
CA PHE A 197 -31.12 2.35 0.68
C PHE A 197 -29.67 2.05 0.29
N PRO A 198 -29.17 2.59 -0.83
CA PRO A 198 -27.79 2.34 -1.29
C PRO A 198 -26.78 3.19 -0.50
N ILE A 199 -26.36 2.67 0.67
CA ILE A 199 -25.38 3.37 1.55
C ILE A 199 -24.02 3.48 0.85
N LEU A 200 -23.61 2.46 0.15
CA LEU A 200 -22.41 2.44 -0.67
C LEU A 200 -22.76 1.87 -2.04
N SER A 201 -22.49 2.62 -3.09
CA SER A 201 -22.77 2.23 -4.48
C SER A 201 -21.63 2.62 -5.39
N VAL A 202 -21.53 1.96 -6.53
CA VAL A 202 -20.62 2.37 -7.60
C VAL A 202 -21.27 3.56 -8.31
N ALA A 203 -20.52 4.66 -8.45
CA ALA A 203 -21.01 5.81 -9.20
C ALA A 203 -21.13 5.47 -10.68
N PRO A 204 -22.16 5.96 -11.36
CA PRO A 204 -22.27 5.79 -12.81
C PRO A 204 -21.02 6.40 -13.46
N GLN A 205 -20.41 5.63 -14.38
CA GLN A 205 -19.36 6.20 -15.22
C GLN A 205 -20.04 7.21 -16.13
N LEU A 206 -19.62 8.46 -16.06
CA LEU A 206 -19.94 9.45 -17.08
C LEU A 206 -19.15 9.05 -18.32
N ASP A 207 -19.77 8.23 -19.17
CA ASP A 207 -19.24 7.97 -20.49
C ASP A 207 -19.08 9.32 -21.20
N GLY A 208 -17.83 9.63 -21.57
CA GLY A 208 -17.53 10.83 -22.32
C GLY A 208 -18.38 10.87 -23.59
N GLU A 209 -19.04 12.01 -23.79
CA GLU A 209 -19.68 12.52 -24.98
C GLU A 209 -19.76 11.54 -26.17
N MET A 210 -20.84 10.74 -26.21
CA MET A 210 -21.41 10.33 -27.48
C MET A 210 -22.58 11.29 -27.76
N GLU A 211 -22.32 12.26 -28.63
CA GLU A 211 -23.37 12.98 -29.36
C GLU A 211 -24.20 11.96 -30.13
N GLY A 212 -25.34 11.66 -29.63
CA GLY A 212 -26.35 10.78 -30.25
C GLY A 212 -27.74 11.27 -29.93
N GLU A 213 -28.34 11.91 -30.90
CA GLU A 213 -29.68 12.46 -30.89
C GLU A 213 -30.77 11.49 -30.40
N GLY A 214 -31.64 12.00 -29.54
CA GLY A 214 -33.05 11.59 -29.46
C GLY A 214 -33.34 10.29 -28.73
N GLY A 215 -33.60 10.36 -27.45
CA GLY A 215 -34.15 9.25 -26.67
C GLY A 215 -34.88 9.78 -25.42
N GLU A 216 -36.19 9.62 -25.46
CA GLU A 216 -37.22 9.91 -24.49
C GLU A 216 -36.79 9.84 -23.00
N ASN A 217 -37.29 10.82 -22.24
CA ASN A 217 -37.32 10.85 -20.76
C ASN A 217 -37.71 9.48 -20.18
N LYS A 218 -36.74 8.66 -19.83
CA LYS A 218 -36.94 7.55 -18.90
C LYS A 218 -36.76 8.12 -17.50
N ASN A 219 -37.79 7.93 -16.69
CA ASN A 219 -37.84 8.31 -15.29
C ASN A 219 -36.56 7.87 -14.57
N GLU A 220 -35.80 8.82 -14.01
CA GLU A 220 -34.53 8.62 -13.31
C GLU A 220 -34.67 7.84 -11.98
N GLU A 221 -35.85 7.31 -11.67
CA GLU A 221 -36.13 6.47 -10.50
C GLU A 221 -35.94 4.94 -10.75
N ASP A 222 -35.66 4.51 -11.97
CA ASP A 222 -35.41 3.12 -12.25
C ASP A 222 -34.04 2.68 -11.70
N ASN A 223 -34.10 2.27 -10.41
CA ASN A 223 -33.24 1.21 -9.83
C ASN A 223 -31.88 1.08 -10.53
N LEU A 224 -30.90 1.77 -9.99
CA LEU A 224 -29.50 1.40 -10.19
C LEU A 224 -29.30 0.00 -9.57
N VAL A 225 -29.73 -1.03 -10.31
CA VAL A 225 -29.44 -2.41 -9.96
C VAL A 225 -27.94 -2.56 -10.19
N LEU A 226 -27.16 -2.50 -9.12
CA LEU A 226 -25.76 -2.84 -9.17
C LEU A 226 -25.66 -4.25 -9.82
N PRO A 227 -24.88 -4.43 -10.88
CA PRO A 227 -24.63 -5.76 -11.39
C PRO A 227 -24.01 -6.60 -10.28
N THR A 228 -24.32 -7.89 -10.21
CA THR A 228 -23.76 -8.80 -9.19
C THR A 228 -22.23 -8.83 -9.24
N PHE A 229 -21.66 -8.55 -10.41
CA PHE A 229 -20.21 -8.47 -10.62
C PHE A 229 -19.86 -7.23 -11.43
N LEU A 230 -18.80 -6.54 -10.98
CA LEU A 230 -18.11 -5.56 -11.80
C LEU A 230 -16.95 -6.26 -12.49
N GLU A 231 -17.00 -6.33 -13.80
CA GLU A 231 -15.98 -6.97 -14.61
C GLU A 231 -15.31 -5.93 -15.51
N GLY A 232 -14.05 -6.11 -15.77
CA GLY A 232 -13.31 -5.20 -16.62
C GLY A 232 -11.90 -5.70 -16.91
N PHE A 233 -11.13 -4.80 -17.50
CA PHE A 233 -9.82 -5.07 -18.04
C PHE A 233 -8.85 -3.96 -17.62
N ILE A 234 -7.62 -4.33 -17.25
CA ILE A 234 -6.54 -3.40 -16.93
C ILE A 234 -5.33 -3.76 -17.79
N ALA A 235 -4.94 -2.87 -18.68
CA ALA A 235 -3.77 -3.07 -19.53
C ALA A 235 -2.48 -3.18 -18.68
N ALA A 236 -1.47 -3.84 -19.24
CA ALA A 236 -0.14 -3.98 -18.62
C ALA A 236 0.42 -2.64 -18.17
N GLY A 237 0.92 -2.57 -16.93
CA GLY A 237 1.49 -1.36 -16.34
C GLY A 237 0.49 -0.23 -16.04
N SER A 238 -0.81 -0.44 -16.31
CA SER A 238 -1.86 0.58 -16.17
C SER A 238 -2.64 0.45 -14.87
N TRP A 239 -3.60 1.33 -14.68
CA TRP A 239 -4.49 1.34 -13.53
C TRP A 239 -5.89 1.80 -13.92
N ILE A 240 -6.86 1.43 -13.12
CA ILE A 240 -8.23 1.90 -13.20
C ILE A 240 -8.67 2.51 -11.88
N SER A 241 -9.63 3.42 -11.95
CA SER A 241 -10.26 4.03 -10.78
C SER A 241 -11.73 3.60 -10.74
N LEU A 242 -12.11 2.93 -9.66
CA LEU A 242 -13.50 2.54 -9.41
C LEU A 242 -14.16 3.64 -8.57
N PRO A 243 -15.14 4.36 -9.12
CA PRO A 243 -15.80 5.44 -8.41
C PRO A 243 -16.88 4.89 -7.47
N PHE A 244 -16.92 5.40 -6.22
CA PHE A 244 -17.92 5.05 -5.23
C PHE A 244 -18.65 6.28 -4.71
N LEU A 245 -19.94 6.11 -4.39
CA LEU A 245 -20.76 7.07 -3.65
C LEU A 245 -21.03 6.51 -2.27
N PHE A 246 -20.75 7.31 -1.24
CA PHE A 246 -21.02 6.95 0.15
C PHE A 246 -22.10 7.84 0.72
N ASN A 247 -23.28 7.26 1.00
CA ASN A 247 -24.49 7.92 1.52
C ASN A 247 -24.87 7.34 2.88
N PRO A 248 -24.23 7.76 4.00
CA PRO A 248 -24.55 7.23 5.31
C PRO A 248 -25.98 7.61 5.77
N LEU A 249 -26.66 6.67 6.41
CA LEU A 249 -27.96 6.90 7.08
C LEU A 249 -27.81 7.26 8.54
N GLU A 250 -26.75 6.82 9.18
CA GLU A 250 -26.49 6.97 10.60
C GLU A 250 -25.05 7.38 10.86
N VAL A 251 -24.81 7.99 12.03
CA VAL A 251 -23.45 8.29 12.49
C VAL A 251 -22.81 7.02 13.05
N LYS A 252 -22.31 6.17 12.16
CA LYS A 252 -21.59 4.94 12.50
C LYS A 252 -20.53 4.64 11.44
N GLN A 253 -19.65 3.70 11.75
CA GLN A 253 -18.74 3.11 10.79
C GLN A 253 -19.47 2.04 9.99
N TYR A 254 -19.24 2.02 8.68
CA TYR A 254 -19.73 0.99 7.77
C TYR A 254 -18.51 0.30 7.15
N ASP A 255 -18.44 -1.02 7.31
CA ASP A 255 -17.35 -1.85 6.78
C ASP A 255 -17.93 -2.83 5.77
N VAL A 256 -17.31 -2.89 4.59
CA VAL A 256 -17.67 -3.82 3.50
C VAL A 256 -16.40 -4.47 2.98
N CYS A 257 -16.43 -5.78 2.82
CA CYS A 257 -15.36 -6.54 2.19
C CYS A 257 -15.77 -6.86 0.75
N LEU A 258 -14.98 -6.43 -0.23
CA LEU A 258 -15.18 -6.76 -1.64
C LEU A 258 -14.12 -7.78 -2.06
N ASP A 259 -14.55 -8.88 -2.67
CA ASP A 259 -13.66 -9.89 -3.24
C ASP A 259 -13.27 -9.48 -4.68
N VAL A 260 -11.97 -9.35 -4.92
CA VAL A 260 -11.41 -8.98 -6.22
C VAL A 260 -10.69 -10.20 -6.80
N GLN A 261 -11.33 -10.86 -7.74
CA GLN A 261 -10.75 -11.95 -8.51
C GLN A 261 -10.12 -11.40 -9.78
N TYR A 262 -9.00 -11.99 -10.22
CA TYR A 262 -8.34 -11.58 -11.45
C TYR A 262 -7.61 -12.73 -12.12
N ARG A 263 -7.40 -12.61 -13.43
CA ARG A 263 -6.64 -13.55 -14.25
C ARG A 263 -5.91 -12.82 -15.38
N GLY A 264 -4.91 -13.44 -15.96
CA GLY A 264 -4.30 -12.96 -17.19
C GLY A 264 -5.28 -13.03 -18.36
N ALA A 265 -5.37 -11.97 -19.16
CA ALA A 265 -6.36 -11.83 -20.23
C ALA A 265 -6.22 -12.91 -21.32
N ASN A 266 -5.00 -13.39 -21.57
CA ASN A 266 -4.71 -14.43 -22.58
C ASN A 266 -4.40 -15.80 -21.93
N GLY A 267 -4.80 -16.00 -20.67
CA GLY A 267 -4.54 -17.23 -19.92
C GLY A 267 -3.15 -17.27 -19.26
N GLU A 268 -2.51 -16.12 -19.12
CA GLU A 268 -1.27 -16.00 -18.35
C GLU A 268 -1.50 -16.36 -16.88
N PRO A 269 -0.51 -16.99 -16.23
CA PRO A 269 -0.61 -17.36 -14.82
C PRO A 269 -0.67 -16.13 -13.92
N CYS A 270 -1.32 -16.28 -12.77
CA CYS A 270 -1.33 -15.25 -11.73
C CYS A 270 -0.12 -15.39 -10.80
N ALA A 271 0.46 -14.26 -10.39
CA ALA A 271 1.47 -14.23 -9.34
C ALA A 271 0.77 -14.36 -7.97
N VAL A 272 1.21 -15.32 -7.19
CA VAL A 272 0.73 -15.60 -5.82
C VAL A 272 1.30 -14.60 -4.82
#